data_1500d31602ac1deb539dc76e4af98fc3
#
_entry.id   1500d31602ac1deb539dc76e4af98fc3
#
_cell.length_a   1.000
_cell.length_b   1.000
_cell.length_c   1.000
_cell.angle_alpha   90.00
_cell.angle_beta   90.00
_cell.angle_gamma   90.00
#
_symmetry.space_group_name_H-M   'P 1'
#
loop_
_entity.id
_entity.type
_entity.pdbx_description
1 polymer ?
#
loop_
_entity_poly.entity_id
_entity_poly.type
_entity_poly.pdbx_seq_one_letter_code
_entity_poly.pdbx_strand_id
1 'polypeptide(L)'
;EHDLYAVKIMTDPKDGDVVLIRLHLPKEGIREFVLPYAVACGDSTELRKKLAFNGVASTTKEFPALATFVTRSVKEMQYEKKAERMRMQFGWADNDSKFIVGDREITVDGIYHSPPSSTTAGLVEHLVTVGSYEKWQEVFNLYGRPGLEPHAFAALTAFGAPLFKFTGQSGAILNVIHPNSGTGKTTILHMCNSVWGHPKNLCAIKEDTANAKTMHLGIMNNLPFTVDEITNMQSTQFSEMTYNMSQGRGKNRMKSSGNELRLNATTWQTISLCSSNASFYEKLHEKKDNPDGEKMRLLEYKIGYSDALPTELAKNMFDHQLMNHYGHAGIIYMQWVVNNLETVKDTLRTVQLKIDRELRLTQRERFWSAEVAANITGGIIAYRLGIIDWDMKRIYAWATQIIEETRKDVSAPVEVSAAVLGDYLNRHIHNMLVVNGNADKRSNMLSLPKQLPKGELLIRYEPDTKRLYLSYKHFREDCIRSQINFKDFTEDMKKRGAYIDPCNKRMSKGTELTTPSIYAMEFDTSVGDFVDMDEVVAAESEDES
;
A
#
# COMPACT_ATOMS: atom_id res chain seq x y z
N GLU A 1 -44.14 -19.69 -20.03
CA GLU A 1 -43.56 -20.50 -18.95
C GLU A 1 -42.09 -20.25 -18.94
N HIS A 2 -41.53 -20.10 -17.73
CA HIS A 2 -40.09 -19.92 -17.54
C HIS A 2 -39.53 -21.20 -16.92
N ASP A 3 -38.46 -21.74 -17.50
CA ASP A 3 -37.69 -22.80 -16.84
C ASP A 3 -36.88 -22.22 -15.72
N LEU A 4 -37.28 -22.52 -14.49
CA LEU A 4 -36.58 -22.07 -13.26
C LEU A 4 -36.26 -23.29 -12.40
N TYR A 5 -35.00 -23.45 -12.01
CA TYR A 5 -34.58 -24.54 -11.13
C TYR A 5 -33.39 -24.17 -10.26
N ALA A 6 -33.26 -24.84 -9.12
CA ALA A 6 -32.10 -24.73 -8.25
C ALA A 6 -30.92 -25.51 -8.82
N VAL A 7 -29.75 -24.92 -8.86
CA VAL A 7 -28.54 -25.51 -9.43
C VAL A 7 -27.66 -26.11 -8.35
N LYS A 8 -27.40 -25.33 -7.28
CA LYS A 8 -26.58 -25.74 -6.14
C LYS A 8 -26.89 -24.90 -4.91
N ILE A 9 -26.55 -25.45 -3.75
CA ILE A 9 -26.59 -24.74 -2.49
C ILE A 9 -25.18 -24.26 -2.12
N MET A 10 -25.12 -23.07 -1.50
CA MET A 10 -23.86 -22.45 -1.09
C MET A 10 -24.04 -21.75 0.24
N THR A 11 -22.95 -21.52 0.94
CA THR A 11 -22.94 -20.70 2.16
C THR A 11 -22.23 -19.39 1.89
N ASP A 12 -22.99 -18.28 1.90
CA ASP A 12 -22.45 -16.92 1.90
C ASP A 12 -22.09 -16.53 3.33
N PRO A 13 -20.85 -16.09 3.60
CA PRO A 13 -20.42 -15.72 4.95
C PRO A 13 -21.19 -14.54 5.57
N LYS A 14 -21.85 -13.71 4.76
CA LYS A 14 -22.66 -12.58 5.21
C LYS A 14 -24.16 -12.90 5.29
N ASP A 15 -24.66 -13.54 4.24
CA ASP A 15 -26.11 -13.76 4.05
C ASP A 15 -26.55 -15.18 4.50
N GLY A 16 -25.60 -16.00 4.97
CA GLY A 16 -25.88 -17.37 5.39
C GLY A 16 -26.07 -18.34 4.22
N ASP A 17 -26.86 -19.38 4.42
CA ASP A 17 -27.10 -20.35 3.36
C ASP A 17 -27.96 -19.74 2.23
N VAL A 18 -27.54 -20.01 1.00
CA VAL A 18 -28.16 -19.50 -0.22
C VAL A 18 -28.29 -20.61 -1.27
N VAL A 19 -29.22 -20.45 -2.18
CA VAL A 19 -29.37 -21.32 -3.35
C VAL A 19 -29.12 -20.53 -4.64
N LEU A 20 -28.34 -21.10 -5.54
CA LEU A 20 -28.18 -20.60 -6.91
C LEU A 20 -29.38 -21.06 -7.73
N ILE A 21 -30.13 -20.11 -8.24
CA ILE A 21 -31.28 -20.35 -9.14
C ILE A 21 -30.84 -20.03 -10.56
N ARG A 22 -31.18 -20.91 -11.49
CA ARG A 22 -31.04 -20.71 -12.93
C ARG A 22 -32.42 -20.51 -13.56
N LEU A 23 -32.53 -19.46 -14.36
CA LEU A 23 -33.71 -19.07 -15.07
C LEU A 23 -33.41 -19.01 -16.57
N HIS A 24 -34.20 -19.73 -17.37
CA HIS A 24 -34.14 -19.63 -18.82
C HIS A 24 -35.22 -18.66 -19.32
N LEU A 25 -34.78 -17.57 -19.91
CA LEU A 25 -35.64 -16.56 -20.49
C LEU A 25 -35.73 -16.77 -22.01
N PRO A 26 -36.92 -16.75 -22.62
CA PRO A 26 -37.09 -17.13 -24.04
C PRO A 26 -36.28 -16.30 -25.04
N LYS A 27 -35.97 -15.04 -24.71
CA LYS A 27 -35.24 -14.13 -25.61
C LYS A 27 -33.87 -13.72 -25.09
N GLU A 28 -33.64 -13.82 -23.77
CA GLU A 28 -32.42 -13.34 -23.09
C GLU A 28 -31.45 -14.47 -22.76
N GLY A 29 -31.86 -15.74 -22.93
CA GLY A 29 -31.04 -16.90 -22.61
C GLY A 29 -31.05 -17.25 -21.13
N ILE A 30 -29.90 -17.67 -20.60
CA ILE A 30 -29.76 -18.14 -19.22
C ILE A 30 -29.38 -16.98 -18.31
N ARG A 31 -30.14 -16.85 -17.22
CA ARG A 31 -29.81 -15.95 -16.10
C ARG A 31 -29.66 -16.76 -14.84
N GLU A 32 -28.59 -16.49 -14.09
CA GLU A 32 -28.38 -17.06 -12.77
C GLU A 32 -28.43 -15.97 -11.69
N PHE A 33 -29.00 -16.29 -10.55
CA PHE A 33 -29.05 -15.39 -9.40
C PHE A 33 -29.08 -16.17 -8.07
N VAL A 34 -28.57 -15.54 -7.04
CA VAL A 34 -28.50 -16.12 -5.69
C VAL A 34 -29.72 -15.72 -4.89
N LEU A 35 -30.34 -16.69 -4.22
CA LEU A 35 -31.50 -16.52 -3.37
C LEU A 35 -31.17 -16.99 -1.94
N PRO A 36 -31.10 -16.09 -0.94
CA PRO A 36 -30.89 -16.47 0.46
C PRO A 36 -31.98 -17.41 0.97
N TYR A 37 -31.64 -18.38 1.78
CA TYR A 37 -32.61 -19.31 2.39
C TYR A 37 -33.66 -18.58 3.22
N ALA A 38 -33.26 -17.52 3.93
CA ALA A 38 -34.18 -16.65 4.66
C ALA A 38 -35.29 -16.10 3.75
N VAL A 39 -35.00 -15.85 2.47
CA VAL A 39 -35.97 -15.40 1.47
C VAL A 39 -36.67 -16.59 0.81
N ALA A 40 -35.93 -17.64 0.44
CA ALA A 40 -36.47 -18.81 -0.25
C ALA A 40 -37.48 -19.61 0.60
N CYS A 41 -37.26 -19.69 1.90
CA CYS A 41 -38.05 -20.46 2.85
C CYS A 41 -38.80 -19.59 3.88
N GLY A 42 -38.66 -18.26 3.81
CA GLY A 42 -39.24 -17.29 4.74
C GLY A 42 -40.50 -16.62 4.20
N ASP A 43 -40.50 -15.28 4.22
CA ASP A 43 -41.66 -14.47 3.80
C ASP A 43 -41.92 -14.58 2.30
N SER A 44 -43.12 -15.00 1.95
CA SER A 44 -43.57 -15.12 0.56
C SER A 44 -43.57 -13.80 -0.22
N THR A 45 -43.73 -12.66 0.46
CA THR A 45 -43.68 -11.33 -0.14
C THR A 45 -42.25 -10.97 -0.59
N GLU A 46 -41.27 -11.24 0.22
CA GLU A 46 -39.85 -11.02 -0.11
C GLU A 46 -39.40 -11.96 -1.23
N LEU A 47 -39.80 -13.21 -1.18
CA LEU A 47 -39.54 -14.19 -2.27
C LEU A 47 -40.11 -13.69 -3.60
N ARG A 48 -41.34 -13.21 -3.60
CA ARG A 48 -42.00 -12.71 -4.82
C ARG A 48 -41.26 -11.50 -5.39
N LYS A 49 -40.91 -10.53 -4.55
CA LYS A 49 -40.11 -9.36 -4.97
C LYS A 49 -38.78 -9.76 -5.58
N LYS A 50 -38.06 -10.68 -4.93
CA LYS A 50 -36.75 -11.13 -5.39
C LYS A 50 -36.83 -11.89 -6.73
N LEU A 51 -37.80 -12.76 -6.89
CA LEU A 51 -38.06 -13.48 -8.15
C LEU A 51 -38.46 -12.51 -9.28
N ALA A 52 -39.37 -11.57 -9.01
CA ALA A 52 -39.77 -10.54 -9.97
C ALA A 52 -38.62 -9.66 -10.42
N PHE A 53 -37.76 -9.23 -9.47
CA PHE A 53 -36.55 -8.46 -9.77
C PHE A 53 -35.61 -9.20 -10.75
N ASN A 54 -35.57 -10.53 -10.68
CA ASN A 54 -34.73 -11.35 -11.54
C ASN A 54 -35.45 -11.81 -12.84
N GLY A 55 -36.65 -11.27 -13.11
CA GLY A 55 -37.38 -11.53 -14.37
C GLY A 55 -38.36 -12.67 -14.30
N VAL A 56 -38.65 -13.23 -13.14
CA VAL A 56 -39.69 -14.27 -12.98
C VAL A 56 -41.06 -13.61 -12.83
N ALA A 57 -41.86 -13.64 -13.88
CA ALA A 57 -43.22 -13.16 -13.84
C ALA A 57 -44.17 -14.24 -13.30
N SER A 58 -44.99 -13.90 -12.31
CA SER A 58 -46.02 -14.80 -11.79
C SER A 58 -47.27 -14.05 -11.34
N THR A 59 -48.41 -14.57 -11.65
CA THR A 59 -49.69 -14.02 -11.15
C THR A 59 -49.88 -14.36 -9.66
N THR A 60 -50.85 -13.70 -9.01
CA THR A 60 -51.16 -13.98 -7.59
C THR A 60 -51.66 -15.42 -7.39
N LYS A 61 -52.27 -16.03 -8.41
CA LYS A 61 -52.76 -17.42 -8.36
C LYS A 61 -51.64 -18.46 -8.55
N GLU A 62 -50.62 -18.14 -9.34
CA GLU A 62 -49.50 -19.04 -9.67
C GLU A 62 -48.39 -19.01 -8.60
N PHE A 63 -48.22 -17.87 -7.95
CA PHE A 63 -47.13 -17.66 -7.03
C PHE A 63 -47.04 -18.69 -5.87
N PRO A 64 -48.14 -19.14 -5.22
CA PRO A 64 -48.06 -20.15 -4.16
C PRO A 64 -47.44 -21.48 -4.64
N ALA A 65 -47.74 -21.92 -5.86
CA ALA A 65 -47.13 -23.12 -6.44
C ALA A 65 -45.65 -22.93 -6.71
N LEU A 66 -45.27 -21.74 -7.24
CA LEU A 66 -43.86 -21.38 -7.47
C LEU A 66 -43.07 -21.30 -6.14
N ALA A 67 -43.62 -20.68 -5.12
CA ALA A 67 -42.98 -20.63 -3.79
C ALA A 67 -42.79 -22.01 -3.19
N THR A 68 -43.82 -22.88 -3.30
CA THR A 68 -43.74 -24.28 -2.87
C THR A 68 -42.63 -25.03 -3.63
N PHE A 69 -42.55 -24.84 -4.95
CA PHE A 69 -41.50 -25.43 -5.77
C PHE A 69 -40.11 -25.01 -5.33
N VAL A 70 -39.88 -23.72 -5.17
CA VAL A 70 -38.58 -23.20 -4.72
C VAL A 70 -38.20 -23.77 -3.36
N THR A 71 -39.10 -23.73 -2.36
CA THR A 71 -38.84 -24.25 -1.03
C THR A 71 -38.56 -25.75 -1.03
N ARG A 72 -39.32 -26.55 -1.82
CA ARG A 72 -39.06 -28.00 -1.97
C ARG A 72 -37.71 -28.27 -2.62
N SER A 73 -37.37 -27.54 -3.69
CA SER A 73 -36.08 -27.68 -4.35
C SER A 73 -34.91 -27.43 -3.39
N VAL A 74 -35.00 -26.40 -2.58
CA VAL A 74 -34.01 -26.13 -1.53
C VAL A 74 -33.90 -27.27 -0.53
N LYS A 75 -35.04 -27.78 -0.06
CA LYS A 75 -35.08 -28.90 0.90
C LYS A 75 -34.48 -30.17 0.33
N GLU A 76 -34.82 -30.55 -0.89
CA GLU A 76 -34.27 -31.72 -1.59
C GLU A 76 -32.74 -31.60 -1.72
N MET A 77 -32.26 -30.43 -2.14
CA MET A 77 -30.80 -30.19 -2.26
C MET A 77 -30.06 -30.29 -0.93
N GLN A 78 -30.67 -29.89 0.19
CA GLN A 78 -30.08 -30.05 1.52
C GLN A 78 -29.88 -31.52 1.91
N TYR A 79 -30.73 -32.40 1.46
CA TYR A 79 -30.57 -33.86 1.69
C TYR A 79 -29.52 -34.49 0.79
N GLU A 80 -29.39 -34.01 -0.44
CA GLU A 80 -28.53 -34.63 -1.45
C GLU A 80 -27.09 -34.12 -1.47
N LYS A 81 -26.88 -32.86 -1.13
CA LYS A 81 -25.60 -32.18 -1.34
C LYS A 81 -25.16 -31.35 -0.14
N LYS A 82 -23.86 -31.37 0.13
CA LYS A 82 -23.24 -30.43 1.06
C LYS A 82 -23.12 -29.04 0.42
N ALA A 83 -23.46 -27.97 1.16
CA ALA A 83 -23.32 -26.61 0.68
C ALA A 83 -21.86 -26.27 0.36
N GLU A 84 -21.63 -25.68 -0.80
CA GLU A 84 -20.34 -25.13 -1.18
C GLU A 84 -20.15 -23.72 -0.57
N ARG A 85 -18.95 -23.40 -0.14
CA ARG A 85 -18.68 -22.08 0.40
C ARG A 85 -18.52 -21.06 -0.73
N MET A 86 -19.27 -19.96 -0.67
CA MET A 86 -19.10 -18.84 -1.60
C MET A 86 -17.80 -18.10 -1.36
N ARG A 87 -17.23 -17.58 -2.43
CA ARG A 87 -15.96 -16.85 -2.40
C ARG A 87 -16.20 -15.38 -2.06
N MET A 88 -15.58 -14.93 -0.97
CA MET A 88 -15.60 -13.52 -0.56
C MET A 88 -14.48 -12.70 -1.19
N GLN A 89 -13.51 -13.36 -1.81
CA GLN A 89 -12.30 -12.80 -2.35
C GLN A 89 -11.95 -13.48 -3.67
N PHE A 90 -11.28 -12.75 -4.55
CA PHE A 90 -10.64 -13.29 -5.73
C PHE A 90 -9.26 -13.88 -5.41
N GLY A 91 -8.54 -14.35 -6.41
CA GLY A 91 -7.20 -14.90 -6.24
C GLY A 91 -7.18 -16.36 -5.81
N TRP A 92 -6.11 -16.77 -5.17
CA TRP A 92 -5.87 -18.16 -4.78
C TRP A 92 -6.86 -18.66 -3.72
N ALA A 93 -7.37 -19.85 -3.94
CA ALA A 93 -8.34 -20.53 -3.06
C ALA A 93 -7.99 -22.02 -2.89
N ASP A 94 -8.60 -22.65 -1.87
CA ASP A 94 -8.53 -24.09 -1.61
C ASP A 94 -7.08 -24.64 -1.60
N ASN A 95 -6.22 -24.04 -0.74
CA ASN A 95 -4.80 -24.36 -0.63
C ASN A 95 -4.04 -24.22 -1.96
N ASP A 96 -4.31 -23.15 -2.67
CA ASP A 96 -3.66 -22.78 -3.93
C ASP A 96 -3.93 -23.72 -5.12
N SER A 97 -4.95 -24.56 -5.00
CA SER A 97 -5.36 -25.46 -6.10
C SER A 97 -6.24 -24.79 -7.14
N LYS A 98 -6.74 -23.59 -6.84
CA LYS A 98 -7.69 -22.85 -7.68
C LYS A 98 -7.39 -21.36 -7.67
N PHE A 99 -7.75 -20.67 -8.75
CA PHE A 99 -7.68 -19.22 -8.84
C PHE A 99 -9.01 -18.61 -9.28
N ILE A 100 -9.51 -17.65 -8.51
CA ILE A 100 -10.83 -17.03 -8.74
C ILE A 100 -10.66 -15.66 -9.41
N VAL A 101 -11.35 -15.44 -10.52
CA VAL A 101 -11.40 -14.15 -11.23
C VAL A 101 -12.84 -13.88 -11.64
N GLY A 102 -13.43 -12.84 -11.08
CA GLY A 102 -14.82 -12.51 -11.35
C GLY A 102 -15.77 -13.66 -10.97
N ASP A 103 -16.50 -14.16 -11.94
CA ASP A 103 -17.40 -15.32 -11.82
C ASP A 103 -16.77 -16.65 -12.28
N ARG A 104 -15.44 -16.68 -12.45
CA ARG A 104 -14.70 -17.84 -12.97
C ARG A 104 -13.77 -18.42 -11.92
N GLU A 105 -13.77 -19.75 -11.85
CA GLU A 105 -12.85 -20.54 -11.05
C GLU A 105 -11.92 -21.31 -11.99
N ILE A 106 -10.64 -20.99 -11.99
CA ILE A 106 -9.60 -21.61 -12.82
C ILE A 106 -8.95 -22.72 -12.00
N THR A 107 -9.00 -23.94 -12.52
CA THR A 107 -8.44 -25.14 -11.91
C THR A 107 -7.54 -25.88 -12.89
N VAL A 108 -6.86 -26.95 -12.45
CA VAL A 108 -6.08 -27.83 -13.34
C VAL A 108 -6.96 -28.52 -14.38
N ASP A 109 -8.23 -28.80 -14.05
CA ASP A 109 -9.18 -29.51 -14.93
C ASP A 109 -9.92 -28.58 -15.89
N GLY A 110 -9.83 -27.27 -15.73
CA GLY A 110 -10.51 -26.30 -16.58
C GLY A 110 -11.04 -25.06 -15.85
N ILE A 111 -11.91 -24.34 -16.52
CA ILE A 111 -12.58 -23.15 -15.99
C ILE A 111 -14.02 -23.48 -15.66
N TYR A 112 -14.43 -23.18 -14.44
CA TYR A 112 -15.78 -23.40 -13.95
C TYR A 112 -16.42 -22.08 -13.52
N HIS A 113 -17.74 -22.06 -13.49
CA HIS A 113 -18.47 -20.91 -12.98
C HIS A 113 -18.41 -20.84 -11.46
N SER A 114 -18.05 -19.69 -10.93
CA SER A 114 -18.00 -19.39 -9.49
C SER A 114 -18.93 -18.21 -9.19
N PRO A 115 -20.15 -18.47 -8.69
CA PRO A 115 -21.10 -17.42 -8.42
C PRO A 115 -20.55 -16.40 -7.42
N PRO A 116 -20.71 -15.09 -7.68
CA PRO A 116 -20.25 -14.06 -6.78
C PRO A 116 -21.05 -14.07 -5.47
N SER A 117 -20.34 -13.86 -4.35
CA SER A 117 -20.98 -13.56 -3.07
C SER A 117 -21.56 -12.15 -3.08
N SER A 118 -22.40 -11.83 -2.09
CA SER A 118 -22.86 -10.45 -1.86
C SER A 118 -21.73 -9.44 -1.70
N THR A 119 -20.55 -9.90 -1.27
CA THR A 119 -19.36 -9.08 -1.08
C THR A 119 -18.63 -8.76 -2.38
N THR A 120 -18.55 -9.72 -3.29
CA THR A 120 -17.79 -9.61 -4.56
C THR A 120 -18.61 -9.12 -5.73
N ALA A 121 -19.95 -9.21 -5.65
CA ALA A 121 -20.88 -8.95 -6.77
C ALA A 121 -20.63 -7.61 -7.48
N GLY A 122 -20.34 -6.54 -6.73
CA GLY A 122 -20.12 -5.21 -7.32
C GLY A 122 -18.82 -5.08 -8.14
N LEU A 123 -17.86 -6.00 -8.00
CA LEU A 123 -16.62 -5.98 -8.78
C LEU A 123 -16.63 -7.01 -9.92
N VAL A 124 -17.48 -8.03 -9.85
CA VAL A 124 -17.54 -9.10 -10.85
C VAL A 124 -17.90 -8.55 -12.23
N GLU A 125 -18.82 -7.59 -12.32
CA GLU A 125 -19.22 -6.95 -13.57
C GLU A 125 -18.04 -6.24 -14.28
N HIS A 126 -17.00 -5.91 -13.57
CA HIS A 126 -15.79 -5.28 -14.09
C HIS A 126 -14.67 -6.27 -14.42
N LEU A 127 -14.73 -7.51 -13.93
CA LEU A 127 -13.78 -8.59 -14.20
C LEU A 127 -14.25 -9.50 -15.36
N VAL A 128 -14.62 -8.86 -16.46
CA VAL A 128 -15.16 -9.52 -17.66
C VAL A 128 -14.21 -9.41 -18.84
N THR A 129 -14.38 -10.28 -19.81
CA THR A 129 -13.63 -10.28 -21.06
C THR A 129 -14.43 -9.55 -22.14
N VAL A 130 -13.83 -8.54 -22.77
CA VAL A 130 -14.47 -7.73 -23.81
C VAL A 130 -13.54 -7.56 -25.01
N GLY A 131 -14.11 -7.61 -26.22
CA GLY A 131 -13.43 -7.34 -27.47
C GLY A 131 -12.48 -8.47 -27.92
N SER A 132 -11.37 -8.13 -28.60
CA SER A 132 -10.42 -9.07 -29.17
C SER A 132 -9.13 -9.12 -28.34
N TYR A 133 -8.61 -10.33 -28.14
CA TYR A 133 -7.31 -10.57 -27.49
C TYR A 133 -6.16 -9.97 -28.29
N GLU A 134 -6.18 -10.13 -29.61
CA GLU A 134 -5.11 -9.66 -30.50
C GLU A 134 -4.99 -8.14 -30.45
N LYS A 135 -6.13 -7.43 -30.45
CA LYS A 135 -6.14 -5.97 -30.33
C LYS A 135 -5.69 -5.51 -28.95
N TRP A 136 -6.06 -6.21 -27.89
CA TRP A 136 -5.51 -5.95 -26.56
C TRP A 136 -3.99 -6.13 -26.55
N GLN A 137 -3.50 -7.24 -27.13
CA GLN A 137 -2.10 -7.58 -27.17
C GLN A 137 -1.27 -6.54 -27.95
N GLU A 138 -1.81 -6.04 -29.06
CA GLU A 138 -1.20 -4.95 -29.84
C GLU A 138 -0.96 -3.71 -28.98
N VAL A 139 -2.00 -3.30 -28.21
CA VAL A 139 -1.89 -2.14 -27.30
C VAL A 139 -0.90 -2.42 -26.17
N PHE A 140 -1.00 -3.60 -25.54
CA PHE A 140 -0.17 -3.93 -24.39
C PHE A 140 1.31 -4.01 -24.75
N ASN A 141 1.64 -4.53 -25.93
CA ASN A 141 3.00 -4.64 -26.42
C ASN A 141 3.67 -3.30 -26.78
N LEU A 142 2.92 -2.19 -26.81
CA LEU A 142 3.54 -0.86 -26.95
C LEU A 142 4.55 -0.54 -25.85
N TYR A 143 4.31 -1.07 -24.63
CA TYR A 143 5.25 -0.87 -23.51
C TYR A 143 6.55 -1.69 -23.64
N GLY A 144 6.64 -2.64 -24.58
CA GLY A 144 7.88 -3.34 -24.91
C GLY A 144 8.92 -2.49 -25.65
N ARG A 145 8.57 -1.28 -26.11
CA ARG A 145 9.48 -0.38 -26.83
C ARG A 145 10.62 0.11 -25.93
N PRO A 146 11.84 0.29 -26.47
CA PRO A 146 12.96 0.89 -25.74
C PRO A 146 12.60 2.28 -25.20
N GLY A 147 13.01 2.57 -23.95
CA GLY A 147 12.72 3.82 -23.26
C GLY A 147 11.37 3.83 -22.51
N LEU A 148 10.64 2.70 -22.50
CA LEU A 148 9.42 2.52 -21.73
C LEU A 148 9.58 1.48 -20.61
N GLU A 149 10.79 1.14 -20.21
CA GLU A 149 11.09 0.18 -19.15
C GLU A 149 10.35 0.54 -17.83
N PRO A 150 10.29 1.81 -17.39
CA PRO A 150 9.53 2.21 -16.20
C PRO A 150 8.04 1.88 -16.30
N HIS A 151 7.43 2.13 -17.46
CA HIS A 151 6.02 1.85 -17.73
C HIS A 151 5.76 0.34 -17.83
N ALA A 152 6.64 -0.36 -18.55
CA ALA A 152 6.59 -1.81 -18.70
C ALA A 152 6.68 -2.52 -17.34
N PHE A 153 7.66 -2.18 -16.52
CA PHE A 153 7.86 -2.80 -15.21
C PHE A 153 6.62 -2.62 -14.30
N ALA A 154 6.04 -1.43 -14.25
CA ALA A 154 4.82 -1.21 -13.49
C ALA A 154 3.63 -2.01 -14.05
N ALA A 155 3.46 -2.09 -15.37
CA ALA A 155 2.40 -2.89 -15.99
C ALA A 155 2.56 -4.40 -15.73
N LEU A 156 3.81 -4.90 -15.54
CA LEU A 156 4.06 -6.29 -15.14
C LEU A 156 3.47 -6.66 -13.79
N THR A 157 3.09 -5.69 -12.95
CA THR A 157 2.35 -5.94 -11.72
C THR A 157 1.07 -6.75 -11.98
N ALA A 158 0.48 -6.62 -13.17
CA ALA A 158 -0.66 -7.44 -13.57
C ALA A 158 -0.37 -8.96 -13.48
N PHE A 159 0.83 -9.37 -13.86
CA PHE A 159 1.25 -10.77 -13.85
C PHE A 159 2.00 -11.14 -12.57
N GLY A 160 2.65 -10.17 -11.92
CA GLY A 160 3.40 -10.38 -10.68
C GLY A 160 2.52 -10.50 -9.44
N ALA A 161 1.44 -9.73 -9.36
CA ALA A 161 0.56 -9.71 -8.19
C ALA A 161 0.03 -11.09 -7.78
N PRO A 162 -0.44 -11.96 -8.70
CA PRO A 162 -0.86 -13.33 -8.34
C PRO A 162 0.26 -14.20 -7.79
N LEU A 163 1.51 -13.91 -8.13
CA LEU A 163 2.68 -14.66 -7.69
C LEU A 163 3.25 -14.14 -6.37
N PHE A 164 2.92 -12.91 -5.99
CA PHE A 164 3.47 -12.23 -4.82
C PHE A 164 3.24 -13.02 -3.51
N LYS A 165 2.14 -13.73 -3.40
CA LYS A 165 1.85 -14.63 -2.29
C LYS A 165 3.00 -15.60 -1.99
N PHE A 166 3.69 -16.09 -3.00
CA PHE A 166 4.74 -17.10 -2.88
C PHE A 166 6.13 -16.52 -2.55
N THR A 167 6.23 -15.20 -2.38
CA THR A 167 7.45 -14.53 -1.91
C THR A 167 7.60 -14.54 -0.39
N GLY A 168 6.55 -14.93 0.34
CA GLY A 168 6.50 -14.87 1.81
C GLY A 168 6.18 -13.48 2.37
N GLN A 169 5.92 -12.46 1.53
CA GLN A 169 5.48 -11.14 1.96
C GLN A 169 3.95 -11.00 1.84
N SER A 170 3.35 -10.15 2.68
CA SER A 170 1.89 -9.98 2.68
C SER A 170 1.41 -8.89 1.72
N GLY A 171 2.21 -7.86 1.48
CA GLY A 171 1.89 -6.80 0.54
C GLY A 171 3.07 -5.88 0.30
N ALA A 172 3.14 -5.30 -0.90
CA ALA A 172 4.09 -4.26 -1.27
C ALA A 172 3.38 -3.13 -2.02
N ILE A 173 4.01 -1.98 -2.11
CA ILE A 173 3.48 -0.82 -2.81
C ILE A 173 4.48 -0.39 -3.87
N LEU A 174 4.03 -0.39 -5.12
CA LEU A 174 4.72 0.21 -6.25
C LEU A 174 4.10 1.56 -6.56
N ASN A 175 4.87 2.64 -6.48
CA ASN A 175 4.36 3.97 -6.78
C ASN A 175 5.10 4.60 -7.98
N VAL A 176 4.33 4.99 -8.98
CA VAL A 176 4.87 5.73 -10.13
C VAL A 176 4.59 7.21 -9.97
N ILE A 177 5.64 8.04 -10.05
CA ILE A 177 5.54 9.46 -9.77
C ILE A 177 5.96 10.32 -10.98
N HIS A 178 5.28 11.45 -11.13
CA HIS A 178 5.72 12.58 -11.94
C HIS A 178 4.90 13.83 -11.59
N PRO A 179 5.54 15.00 -11.40
CA PRO A 179 4.82 16.24 -11.02
C PRO A 179 3.82 16.69 -12.07
N ASN A 180 4.12 16.48 -13.36
CA ASN A 180 3.25 16.90 -14.45
C ASN A 180 2.23 15.81 -14.81
N SER A 181 1.07 16.24 -15.32
CA SER A 181 0.09 15.37 -15.95
C SER A 181 0.54 14.94 -17.37
N GLY A 182 -0.10 13.89 -17.91
CA GLY A 182 0.15 13.44 -19.29
C GLY A 182 1.40 12.58 -19.49
N THR A 183 2.07 12.14 -18.43
CA THR A 183 3.25 11.22 -18.48
C THR A 183 2.88 9.74 -18.54
N GLY A 184 1.58 9.41 -18.52
CA GLY A 184 1.11 8.02 -18.59
C GLY A 184 0.90 7.33 -17.25
N LYS A 185 0.98 8.04 -16.09
CA LYS A 185 0.75 7.44 -14.76
C LYS A 185 -0.56 6.64 -14.68
N THR A 186 -1.69 7.30 -14.94
CA THR A 186 -3.02 6.67 -14.94
C THR A 186 -3.14 5.59 -16.03
N THR A 187 -2.49 5.80 -17.18
CA THR A 187 -2.48 4.80 -18.27
C THR A 187 -1.81 3.49 -17.86
N ILE A 188 -0.74 3.55 -17.06
CA ILE A 188 -0.09 2.35 -16.50
C ILE A 188 -1.07 1.55 -15.64
N LEU A 189 -1.85 2.21 -14.79
CA LEU A 189 -2.87 1.55 -13.95
C LEU A 189 -3.92 0.88 -14.82
N HIS A 190 -4.40 1.57 -15.86
CA HIS A 190 -5.35 1.02 -16.82
C HIS A 190 -4.77 -0.18 -17.59
N MET A 191 -3.51 -0.12 -18.00
CA MET A 191 -2.81 -1.23 -18.64
C MET A 191 -2.73 -2.44 -17.72
N CYS A 192 -2.35 -2.24 -16.46
CA CYS A 192 -2.32 -3.30 -15.45
C CYS A 192 -3.71 -3.95 -15.27
N ASN A 193 -4.75 -3.16 -15.09
CA ASN A 193 -6.12 -3.64 -14.91
C ASN A 193 -6.66 -4.37 -16.14
N SER A 194 -6.29 -3.93 -17.35
CA SER A 194 -6.79 -4.48 -18.61
C SER A 194 -6.49 -5.96 -18.81
N VAL A 195 -5.50 -6.48 -18.12
CA VAL A 195 -5.16 -7.92 -18.10
C VAL A 195 -6.31 -8.74 -17.50
N TRP A 196 -7.02 -8.18 -16.52
CA TRP A 196 -8.03 -8.85 -15.71
C TRP A 196 -9.47 -8.45 -16.02
N GLY A 197 -9.68 -7.22 -16.47
CA GLY A 197 -11.01 -6.68 -16.70
C GLY A 197 -11.00 -5.22 -17.15
N HIS A 198 -12.06 -4.49 -16.81
CA HIS A 198 -12.25 -3.11 -17.26
C HIS A 198 -11.14 -2.18 -16.76
N PRO A 199 -10.39 -1.52 -17.64
CA PRO A 199 -9.20 -0.74 -17.28
C PRO A 199 -9.43 0.32 -16.20
N LYS A 200 -10.54 1.08 -16.28
CA LYS A 200 -10.85 2.18 -15.36
C LYS A 200 -11.59 1.71 -14.11
N ASN A 201 -12.60 0.85 -14.26
CA ASN A 201 -13.52 0.54 -13.16
C ASN A 201 -12.91 -0.36 -12.08
N LEU A 202 -11.78 -1.01 -12.36
CA LEU A 202 -11.01 -1.76 -11.36
C LEU A 202 -10.07 -0.87 -10.55
N CYS A 203 -9.88 0.39 -10.94
CA CYS A 203 -9.01 1.34 -10.25
C CYS A 203 -9.76 2.02 -9.10
N ALA A 204 -9.19 1.99 -7.90
CA ALA A 204 -9.64 2.83 -6.80
C ALA A 204 -9.24 4.30 -7.06
N ILE A 205 -10.12 5.22 -6.74
CA ILE A 205 -9.94 6.64 -6.99
C ILE A 205 -9.68 7.42 -5.70
N LYS A 206 -9.23 8.66 -5.85
CA LYS A 206 -8.91 9.56 -4.75
C LYS A 206 -10.07 9.73 -3.77
N GLU A 207 -11.28 9.90 -4.27
CA GLU A 207 -12.50 10.16 -3.51
C GLU A 207 -12.97 8.96 -2.66
N ASP A 208 -12.49 7.74 -2.96
CA ASP A 208 -12.83 6.56 -2.17
C ASP A 208 -12.32 6.69 -0.74
N THR A 209 -13.16 6.33 0.21
CA THR A 209 -12.77 6.33 1.63
C THR A 209 -11.68 5.27 1.90
N ALA A 210 -10.86 5.48 2.94
CA ALA A 210 -9.84 4.51 3.35
C ALA A 210 -10.42 3.11 3.63
N ASN A 211 -11.64 3.05 4.17
CA ASN A 211 -12.34 1.80 4.40
C ASN A 211 -12.78 1.11 3.10
N ALA A 212 -13.29 1.88 2.14
CA ALA A 212 -13.66 1.36 0.82
C ALA A 212 -12.42 0.81 0.09
N LYS A 213 -11.31 1.53 0.09
CA LYS A 213 -10.03 1.07 -0.47
C LYS A 213 -9.53 -0.22 0.20
N THR A 214 -9.60 -0.30 1.54
CA THR A 214 -9.22 -1.52 2.28
C THR A 214 -10.13 -2.70 1.95
N MET A 215 -11.44 -2.46 1.79
CA MET A 215 -12.40 -3.50 1.40
C MET A 215 -12.13 -3.97 -0.03
N HIS A 216 -11.92 -3.05 -0.97
CA HIS A 216 -11.58 -3.34 -2.35
C HIS A 216 -10.29 -4.17 -2.45
N LEU A 217 -9.21 -3.74 -1.76
CA LEU A 217 -7.96 -4.50 -1.67
C LEU A 217 -8.20 -5.91 -1.11
N GLY A 218 -9.01 -6.04 -0.06
CA GLY A 218 -9.36 -7.33 0.52
C GLY A 218 -10.13 -8.23 -0.45
N ILE A 219 -11.02 -7.69 -1.28
CA ILE A 219 -11.74 -8.46 -2.30
C ILE A 219 -10.80 -8.89 -3.42
N MET A 220 -9.90 -8.00 -3.88
CA MET A 220 -8.92 -8.30 -4.93
C MET A 220 -7.92 -9.38 -4.50
N ASN A 221 -7.52 -9.40 -3.22
CA ASN A 221 -6.64 -10.39 -2.59
C ASN A 221 -5.30 -10.60 -3.32
N ASN A 222 -5.22 -11.51 -4.29
CA ASN A 222 -4.00 -11.79 -5.07
C ASN A 222 -4.03 -11.19 -6.49
N LEU A 223 -5.08 -10.47 -6.87
CA LEU A 223 -5.10 -9.64 -8.06
C LEU A 223 -4.41 -8.30 -7.78
N PRO A 224 -3.88 -7.61 -8.81
CA PRO A 224 -3.29 -6.29 -8.59
C PRO A 224 -4.35 -5.32 -8.05
N PHE A 225 -3.97 -4.50 -7.09
CA PHE A 225 -4.81 -3.42 -6.58
C PHE A 225 -4.25 -2.09 -7.06
N THR A 226 -5.01 -1.35 -7.86
CA THR A 226 -4.56 -0.09 -8.43
C THR A 226 -5.25 1.09 -7.77
N VAL A 227 -4.50 2.17 -7.50
CA VAL A 227 -5.01 3.40 -6.88
C VAL A 227 -4.48 4.61 -7.62
N ASP A 228 -5.39 5.40 -8.20
CA ASP A 228 -5.03 6.62 -8.91
C ASP A 228 -5.05 7.84 -7.98
N GLU A 229 -4.06 8.72 -8.16
CA GLU A 229 -3.94 10.03 -7.52
C GLU A 229 -4.04 10.03 -5.99
N ILE A 230 -3.00 9.58 -5.29
CA ILE A 230 -2.94 9.62 -3.82
C ILE A 230 -2.17 10.83 -3.25
N THR A 231 -1.87 11.82 -4.09
CA THR A 231 -1.03 12.99 -3.76
C THR A 231 -1.55 13.83 -2.58
N ASN A 232 -2.86 13.96 -2.42
CA ASN A 232 -3.45 14.89 -1.44
C ASN A 232 -3.73 14.26 -0.06
N MET A 233 -3.24 13.05 0.20
CA MET A 233 -3.35 12.45 1.53
C MET A 233 -2.40 13.15 2.51
N GLN A 234 -2.86 13.33 3.75
CA GLN A 234 -1.98 13.79 4.82
C GLN A 234 -0.93 12.71 5.14
N SER A 235 0.27 13.12 5.56
CA SER A 235 1.39 12.19 5.79
C SER A 235 1.08 11.09 6.82
N THR A 236 0.24 11.38 7.84
CA THR A 236 -0.26 10.38 8.81
C THR A 236 -1.16 9.34 8.18
N GLN A 237 -2.11 9.76 7.33
CA GLN A 237 -3.01 8.86 6.61
C GLN A 237 -2.23 8.00 5.63
N PHE A 238 -1.20 8.57 5.01
CA PHE A 238 -0.32 7.88 4.09
C PHE A 238 0.50 6.80 4.80
N SER A 239 1.12 7.11 5.96
CA SER A 239 1.83 6.14 6.78
C SER A 239 0.90 4.98 7.20
N GLU A 240 -0.32 5.28 7.66
CA GLU A 240 -1.31 4.24 8.00
C GLU A 240 -1.70 3.39 6.78
N MET A 241 -1.86 4.01 5.60
CA MET A 241 -2.17 3.28 4.37
C MET A 241 -1.04 2.32 4.00
N THR A 242 0.22 2.77 4.04
CA THR A 242 1.39 1.95 3.74
C THR A 242 1.47 0.72 4.65
N TYR A 243 1.29 0.91 5.96
CA TYR A 243 1.25 -0.22 6.88
C TYR A 243 0.05 -1.14 6.62
N ASN A 244 -1.15 -0.60 6.44
CA ASN A 244 -2.33 -1.40 6.19
C ASN A 244 -2.17 -2.26 4.93
N MET A 245 -1.74 -1.67 3.80
CA MET A 245 -1.53 -2.40 2.54
C MET A 245 -0.50 -3.52 2.66
N SER A 246 0.59 -3.28 3.42
CA SER A 246 1.67 -4.25 3.58
C SER A 246 1.43 -5.32 4.66
N GLN A 247 0.43 -5.15 5.54
CA GLN A 247 0.13 -6.11 6.61
C GLN A 247 -0.65 -7.35 6.15
N GLY A 248 -1.26 -7.32 4.97
CA GLY A 248 -1.99 -8.44 4.39
C GLY A 248 -3.33 -8.75 5.04
N ARG A 249 -3.86 -7.88 5.89
CA ARG A 249 -5.17 -8.03 6.53
C ARG A 249 -5.78 -6.69 6.92
N GLY A 250 -7.12 -6.64 6.87
CA GLY A 250 -7.85 -5.46 7.33
C GLY A 250 -7.92 -5.34 8.87
N LYS A 251 -8.27 -4.15 9.36
CA LYS A 251 -8.43 -3.87 10.80
C LYS A 251 -9.63 -4.64 11.36
N ASN A 252 -9.46 -5.30 12.50
CA ASN A 252 -10.58 -5.84 13.28
C ASN A 252 -11.39 -4.68 13.86
N ARG A 253 -12.70 -4.89 14.05
CA ARG A 253 -13.61 -3.89 14.61
C ARG A 253 -14.46 -4.50 15.72
N MET A 254 -14.92 -3.67 16.65
CA MET A 254 -15.96 -4.06 17.60
C MET A 254 -17.33 -4.06 16.92
N LYS A 255 -18.20 -5.00 17.29
CA LYS A 255 -19.62 -4.93 16.91
C LYS A 255 -20.27 -3.73 17.61
N SER A 256 -21.23 -3.10 16.94
CA SER A 256 -21.95 -1.96 17.49
C SER A 256 -22.85 -2.34 18.68
N SER A 257 -23.23 -3.60 18.81
CA SER A 257 -24.00 -4.14 19.91
C SER A 257 -23.23 -5.29 20.58
N GLY A 258 -22.87 -5.11 21.84
CA GLY A 258 -22.10 -6.08 22.62
C GLY A 258 -20.57 -5.94 22.49
N ASN A 259 -19.83 -6.37 23.51
CA ASN A 259 -18.36 -6.34 23.53
C ASN A 259 -17.75 -7.49 22.71
N GLU A 260 -18.29 -7.77 21.52
CA GLU A 260 -17.78 -8.82 20.64
C GLU A 260 -16.88 -8.27 19.56
N LEU A 261 -15.75 -8.93 19.33
CA LEU A 261 -14.83 -8.61 18.26
C LEU A 261 -15.42 -9.08 16.92
N ARG A 262 -15.62 -8.15 15.98
CA ARG A 262 -15.86 -8.48 14.59
C ARG A 262 -14.52 -8.71 13.91
N LEU A 263 -14.11 -9.96 13.79
CA LEU A 263 -12.91 -10.31 13.05
C LEU A 263 -13.06 -9.92 11.58
N ASN A 264 -12.02 -9.33 11.03
CA ASN A 264 -11.97 -9.10 9.59
C ASN A 264 -11.67 -10.44 8.89
N ALA A 265 -12.55 -10.82 7.97
CA ALA A 265 -12.43 -12.08 7.25
C ALA A 265 -11.59 -11.96 5.97
N THR A 266 -11.21 -10.73 5.56
CA THR A 266 -10.45 -10.51 4.31
C THR A 266 -8.97 -10.33 4.60
N THR A 267 -8.17 -11.08 3.84
CA THR A 267 -6.70 -10.98 3.80
C THR A 267 -6.27 -10.71 2.37
N TRP A 268 -5.03 -10.31 2.16
CA TRP A 268 -4.45 -10.15 0.83
C TRP A 268 -2.96 -10.44 0.84
N GLN A 269 -2.45 -10.86 -0.31
CA GLN A 269 -1.03 -11.00 -0.58
C GLN A 269 -0.80 -10.56 -2.03
N THR A 270 -0.56 -9.27 -2.22
CA THR A 270 -0.51 -8.65 -3.55
C THR A 270 0.39 -7.42 -3.58
N ILE A 271 0.58 -6.88 -4.78
CA ILE A 271 1.25 -5.61 -5.03
C ILE A 271 0.17 -4.56 -5.29
N SER A 272 0.23 -3.46 -4.54
CA SER A 272 -0.60 -2.28 -4.77
C SER A 272 0.13 -1.31 -5.69
N LEU A 273 -0.39 -1.09 -6.89
CA LEU A 273 0.17 -0.16 -7.88
C LEU A 273 -0.51 1.20 -7.76
N CYS A 274 0.27 2.21 -7.41
CA CYS A 274 -0.21 3.56 -7.14
C CYS A 274 0.35 4.58 -8.12
N SER A 275 -0.34 5.69 -8.28
CA SER A 275 0.16 6.88 -8.99
C SER A 275 0.12 8.11 -8.10
N SER A 276 1.09 9.01 -8.25
CA SER A 276 1.08 10.30 -7.55
C SER A 276 1.84 11.39 -8.31
N ASN A 277 1.57 12.65 -7.93
CA ASN A 277 2.27 13.82 -8.46
C ASN A 277 3.47 14.24 -7.59
N ALA A 278 3.56 13.73 -6.36
CA ALA A 278 4.65 14.01 -5.42
C ALA A 278 5.21 12.70 -4.85
N SER A 279 6.47 12.76 -4.42
CA SER A 279 7.13 11.62 -3.79
C SER A 279 6.49 11.27 -2.44
N PHE A 280 6.31 9.99 -2.21
CA PHE A 280 5.87 9.47 -0.92
C PHE A 280 6.99 9.46 0.11
N TYR A 281 8.22 9.27 -0.32
CA TYR A 281 9.38 9.38 0.56
C TYR A 281 9.46 10.79 1.17
N GLU A 282 9.27 11.84 0.35
CA GLU A 282 9.22 13.23 0.83
C GLU A 282 8.08 13.45 1.82
N LYS A 283 6.86 12.97 1.50
CA LYS A 283 5.70 13.09 2.39
C LYS A 283 5.85 12.35 3.71
N LEU A 284 6.51 11.21 3.71
CA LEU A 284 6.77 10.48 4.95
C LEU A 284 7.72 11.25 5.87
N HIS A 285 8.65 12.02 5.31
CA HIS A 285 9.57 12.88 6.08
C HIS A 285 8.92 14.13 6.68
N GLU A 286 7.80 14.63 6.15
CA GLU A 286 7.14 15.84 6.68
C GLU A 286 6.78 15.75 8.17
N LYS A 287 6.59 14.57 8.72
CA LYS A 287 6.15 14.34 10.11
C LYS A 287 6.93 13.29 10.88
N LYS A 288 7.82 12.57 10.22
CA LYS A 288 8.63 11.51 10.82
C LYS A 288 10.08 11.68 10.40
N ASP A 289 10.97 11.87 11.34
CA ASP A 289 12.40 11.98 11.05
C ASP A 289 12.99 10.66 10.57
N ASN A 290 12.38 9.53 10.90
CA ASN A 290 12.82 8.21 10.42
C ASN A 290 11.66 7.28 10.04
N PRO A 291 11.08 7.40 8.83
CA PRO A 291 10.02 6.53 8.33
C PRO A 291 10.56 5.23 7.68
N ASP A 292 11.63 4.65 8.19
CA ASP A 292 12.31 3.48 7.60
C ASP A 292 11.34 2.31 7.34
N GLY A 293 10.44 2.05 8.28
CA GLY A 293 9.49 0.95 8.16
C GLY A 293 8.56 1.08 6.96
N GLU A 294 8.08 2.28 6.67
CA GLU A 294 7.22 2.59 5.54
C GLU A 294 8.01 2.60 4.22
N LYS A 295 9.17 3.24 4.21
CA LYS A 295 10.04 3.33 3.03
C LYS A 295 10.41 1.96 2.48
N MET A 296 10.75 1.01 3.37
CA MET A 296 11.14 -0.33 2.95
C MET A 296 9.99 -1.17 2.37
N ARG A 297 8.73 -0.74 2.53
CA ARG A 297 7.54 -1.39 1.96
C ARG A 297 7.08 -0.78 0.64
N LEU A 298 7.70 0.30 0.24
CA LEU A 298 7.38 1.11 -0.91
C LEU A 298 8.57 1.12 -1.88
N LEU A 299 8.33 0.72 -3.11
CA LEU A 299 9.23 0.99 -4.23
C LEU A 299 8.64 2.14 -5.04
N GLU A 300 9.38 3.24 -5.15
CA GLU A 300 8.94 4.45 -5.83
C GLU A 300 9.94 4.88 -6.88
N TYR A 301 9.44 5.24 -8.05
CA TYR A 301 10.30 5.80 -9.09
C TYR A 301 9.57 6.78 -10.00
N LYS A 302 10.35 7.65 -10.64
CA LYS A 302 9.85 8.62 -11.60
C LYS A 302 9.66 7.98 -12.97
N ILE A 303 8.52 8.25 -13.60
CA ILE A 303 8.32 8.01 -15.02
C ILE A 303 8.47 9.34 -15.77
N GLY A 304 8.77 9.28 -17.06
CA GLY A 304 8.95 10.47 -17.89
C GLY A 304 8.17 10.40 -19.18
N TYR A 305 8.16 11.49 -19.92
CA TYR A 305 7.73 11.48 -21.31
C TYR A 305 8.68 10.60 -22.13
N SER A 306 8.14 9.88 -23.08
CA SER A 306 8.93 9.05 -23.98
C SER A 306 8.56 9.33 -25.42
N ASP A 307 9.57 9.61 -26.24
CA ASP A 307 9.42 9.78 -27.70
C ASP A 307 9.06 8.44 -28.39
N ALA A 308 9.17 7.32 -27.68
CA ALA A 308 8.79 6.00 -28.17
C ALA A 308 7.29 5.86 -28.48
N LEU A 309 6.44 6.75 -27.91
CA LEU A 309 4.99 6.75 -28.10
C LEU A 309 4.51 8.15 -28.54
N PRO A 310 4.36 8.39 -29.86
CA PRO A 310 3.73 9.61 -30.35
C PRO A 310 2.33 9.83 -29.74
N THR A 311 2.00 11.06 -29.40
CA THR A 311 0.76 11.41 -28.67
C THR A 311 -0.52 10.92 -29.36
N GLU A 312 -0.59 11.00 -30.69
CA GLU A 312 -1.75 10.52 -31.45
C GLU A 312 -1.92 9.00 -31.34
N LEU A 313 -0.81 8.26 -31.47
CA LEU A 313 -0.82 6.83 -31.30
C LEU A 313 -1.24 6.45 -29.87
N ALA A 314 -0.67 7.10 -28.86
CA ALA A 314 -0.97 6.87 -27.46
C ALA A 314 -2.47 7.10 -27.17
N LYS A 315 -3.04 8.19 -27.63
CA LYS A 315 -4.49 8.47 -27.48
C LYS A 315 -5.36 7.41 -28.13
N ASN A 316 -5.09 7.06 -29.39
CA ASN A 316 -5.87 6.05 -30.07
C ASN A 316 -5.81 4.68 -29.37
N MET A 317 -4.60 4.26 -28.97
CA MET A 317 -4.38 2.96 -28.37
C MET A 317 -4.92 2.87 -26.93
N PHE A 318 -4.59 3.84 -26.09
CA PHE A 318 -4.94 3.75 -24.66
C PHE A 318 -6.33 4.28 -24.34
N ASP A 319 -6.80 5.36 -25.01
CA ASP A 319 -8.10 5.96 -24.70
C ASP A 319 -9.25 5.26 -25.44
N HIS A 320 -8.96 4.59 -26.56
CA HIS A 320 -9.99 3.92 -27.36
C HIS A 320 -9.81 2.40 -27.43
N GLN A 321 -8.68 1.90 -27.95
CA GLN A 321 -8.52 0.46 -28.16
C GLN A 321 -8.50 -0.30 -26.83
N LEU A 322 -7.71 0.13 -25.86
CA LEU A 322 -7.62 -0.53 -24.54
C LEU A 322 -8.96 -0.57 -23.82
N MET A 323 -9.80 0.48 -23.98
CA MET A 323 -11.12 0.54 -23.32
C MET A 323 -12.16 -0.39 -23.92
N ASN A 324 -11.89 -0.94 -25.11
CA ASN A 324 -12.79 -1.84 -25.81
C ASN A 324 -12.25 -3.28 -25.94
N HIS A 325 -11.03 -3.54 -25.47
CA HIS A 325 -10.37 -4.85 -25.56
C HIS A 325 -9.62 -5.13 -24.28
N TYR A 326 -10.15 -6.02 -23.40
CA TYR A 326 -9.55 -6.31 -22.09
C TYR A 326 -10.02 -7.63 -21.48
N GLY A 327 -9.38 -8.08 -20.41
CA GLY A 327 -9.79 -9.22 -19.57
C GLY A 327 -9.46 -10.61 -20.12
N HIS A 328 -8.71 -10.70 -21.21
CA HIS A 328 -8.35 -11.97 -21.84
C HIS A 328 -7.11 -12.60 -21.24
N ALA A 329 -6.05 -11.81 -21.11
CA ALA A 329 -4.71 -12.29 -20.81
C ALA A 329 -4.58 -12.92 -19.42
N GLY A 330 -5.26 -12.38 -18.42
CA GLY A 330 -5.23 -12.90 -17.07
C GLY A 330 -5.76 -14.34 -16.97
N ILE A 331 -6.77 -14.67 -17.75
CA ILE A 331 -7.33 -16.03 -17.81
C ILE A 331 -6.33 -17.00 -18.46
N ILE A 332 -5.78 -16.63 -19.61
CA ILE A 332 -4.76 -17.43 -20.34
C ILE A 332 -3.54 -17.65 -19.43
N TYR A 333 -3.08 -16.60 -18.78
CA TYR A 333 -1.95 -16.62 -17.86
C TYR A 333 -2.20 -17.58 -16.69
N MET A 334 -3.34 -17.44 -16.00
CA MET A 334 -3.62 -18.23 -14.81
C MET A 334 -3.95 -19.69 -15.12
N GLN A 335 -4.54 -20.00 -16.28
CA GLN A 335 -4.68 -21.40 -16.68
C GLN A 335 -3.33 -22.13 -16.74
N TRP A 336 -2.30 -21.47 -17.25
CA TRP A 336 -0.96 -22.04 -17.27
C TRP A 336 -0.34 -22.07 -15.88
N VAL A 337 -0.45 -20.99 -15.10
CA VAL A 337 0.15 -20.88 -13.75
C VAL A 337 -0.42 -21.93 -12.80
N VAL A 338 -1.73 -22.14 -12.79
CA VAL A 338 -2.38 -23.17 -11.94
C VAL A 338 -1.87 -24.57 -12.29
N ASN A 339 -1.69 -24.87 -13.57
CA ASN A 339 -1.18 -26.15 -14.03
C ASN A 339 0.34 -26.37 -13.77
N ASN A 340 1.09 -25.29 -13.54
CA ASN A 340 2.55 -25.34 -13.39
C ASN A 340 3.04 -24.68 -12.10
N LEU A 341 2.24 -24.71 -11.04
CA LEU A 341 2.44 -23.91 -9.84
C LEU A 341 3.81 -24.14 -9.18
N GLU A 342 4.28 -25.37 -9.08
CA GLU A 342 5.59 -25.66 -8.48
C GLU A 342 6.74 -25.09 -9.33
N THR A 343 6.67 -25.22 -10.65
CA THR A 343 7.66 -24.60 -11.56
C THR A 343 7.66 -23.06 -11.42
N VAL A 344 6.49 -22.47 -11.22
CA VAL A 344 6.33 -21.03 -10.99
C VAL A 344 7.01 -20.61 -9.68
N LYS A 345 6.75 -21.33 -8.59
CA LYS A 345 7.39 -21.09 -7.27
C LYS A 345 8.91 -21.20 -7.34
N ASP A 346 9.43 -22.22 -8.02
CA ASP A 346 10.86 -22.42 -8.19
C ASP A 346 11.50 -21.32 -9.05
N THR A 347 10.82 -20.91 -10.11
CA THR A 347 11.27 -19.79 -10.96
C THR A 347 11.31 -18.50 -10.16
N LEU A 348 10.24 -18.19 -9.42
CA LEU A 348 10.14 -17.00 -8.58
C LEU A 348 11.27 -16.97 -7.54
N ARG A 349 11.49 -18.08 -6.84
CA ARG A 349 12.56 -18.20 -5.86
C ARG A 349 13.93 -17.99 -6.50
N THR A 350 14.16 -18.57 -7.67
CA THR A 350 15.42 -18.43 -8.40
C THR A 350 15.69 -16.99 -8.81
N VAL A 351 14.68 -16.30 -9.33
CA VAL A 351 14.77 -14.88 -9.69
C VAL A 351 15.02 -14.02 -8.46
N GLN A 352 14.31 -14.26 -7.35
CA GLN A 352 14.48 -13.52 -6.10
C GLN A 352 15.89 -13.69 -5.54
N LEU A 353 16.38 -14.92 -5.44
CA LEU A 353 17.74 -15.19 -4.96
C LEU A 353 18.82 -14.60 -5.89
N LYS A 354 18.55 -14.51 -7.19
CA LYS A 354 19.45 -13.85 -8.14
C LYS A 354 19.54 -12.36 -7.84
N ILE A 355 18.41 -11.67 -7.68
CA ILE A 355 18.34 -10.25 -7.33
C ILE A 355 19.07 -9.99 -6.01
N ASP A 356 18.78 -10.79 -4.97
CA ASP A 356 19.38 -10.63 -3.64
C ASP A 356 20.92 -10.74 -3.69
N ARG A 357 21.45 -11.66 -4.49
CA ARG A 357 22.90 -11.84 -4.65
C ARG A 357 23.55 -10.73 -5.48
N GLU A 358 22.97 -10.39 -6.62
CA GLU A 358 23.50 -9.37 -7.53
C GLU A 358 23.60 -8.01 -6.85
N LEU A 359 22.55 -7.64 -6.11
CA LEU A 359 22.45 -6.35 -5.43
C LEU A 359 22.89 -6.40 -3.96
N ARG A 360 23.26 -7.57 -3.44
CA ARG A 360 23.62 -7.78 -2.03
C ARG A 360 22.55 -7.22 -1.08
N LEU A 361 21.29 -7.58 -1.34
CA LEU A 361 20.16 -7.10 -0.55
C LEU A 361 20.16 -7.72 0.86
N THR A 362 19.69 -6.94 1.82
CA THR A 362 19.56 -7.35 3.21
C THR A 362 18.09 -7.62 3.56
N GLN A 363 17.83 -8.05 4.81
CA GLN A 363 16.45 -8.24 5.29
C GLN A 363 15.60 -6.94 5.27
N ARG A 364 16.24 -5.77 5.20
CA ARG A 364 15.53 -4.49 5.10
C ARG A 364 14.83 -4.36 3.76
N GLU A 365 15.50 -4.72 2.67
CA GLU A 365 15.02 -4.56 1.29
C GLU A 365 14.14 -5.74 0.81
N ARG A 366 13.74 -6.65 1.69
CA ARG A 366 12.97 -7.85 1.33
C ARG A 366 11.67 -7.61 0.56
N PHE A 367 11.02 -6.45 0.78
CA PHE A 367 9.80 -6.11 0.04
C PHE A 367 10.11 -5.72 -1.39
N TRP A 368 11.17 -4.94 -1.62
CA TRP A 368 11.62 -4.58 -2.97
C TRP A 368 12.07 -5.80 -3.76
N SER A 369 12.86 -6.68 -3.12
CA SER A 369 13.28 -7.96 -3.70
C SER A 369 12.07 -8.81 -4.12
N ALA A 370 11.09 -8.97 -3.23
CA ALA A 370 9.89 -9.74 -3.48
C ALA A 370 9.05 -9.17 -4.62
N GLU A 371 8.88 -7.86 -4.66
CA GLU A 371 8.10 -7.15 -5.67
C GLU A 371 8.72 -7.26 -7.05
N VAL A 372 10.02 -6.95 -7.16
CA VAL A 372 10.74 -7.05 -8.43
C VAL A 372 10.80 -8.49 -8.91
N ALA A 373 11.05 -9.45 -8.01
CA ALA A 373 11.05 -10.87 -8.37
C ALA A 373 9.68 -11.34 -8.88
N ALA A 374 8.59 -10.91 -8.26
CA ALA A 374 7.23 -11.26 -8.69
C ALA A 374 6.92 -10.69 -10.07
N ASN A 375 7.17 -9.38 -10.29
CA ASN A 375 6.90 -8.72 -11.56
C ASN A 375 7.76 -9.30 -12.71
N ILE A 376 9.05 -9.51 -12.47
CA ILE A 376 9.96 -10.11 -13.49
C ILE A 376 9.56 -11.56 -13.78
N THR A 377 9.25 -12.36 -12.76
CA THR A 377 8.80 -13.75 -12.98
C THR A 377 7.49 -13.78 -13.75
N GLY A 378 6.53 -12.93 -13.37
CA GLY A 378 5.27 -12.78 -14.09
C GLY A 378 5.48 -12.42 -15.57
N GLY A 379 6.38 -11.47 -15.84
CA GLY A 379 6.77 -11.07 -17.19
C GLY A 379 7.45 -12.19 -17.98
N ILE A 380 8.36 -12.95 -17.37
CA ILE A 380 9.01 -14.11 -18.03
C ILE A 380 7.97 -15.15 -18.43
N ILE A 381 7.00 -15.44 -17.57
CA ILE A 381 5.92 -16.39 -17.87
C ILE A 381 5.04 -15.84 -18.99
N ALA A 382 4.60 -14.58 -18.89
CA ALA A 382 3.79 -13.93 -19.92
C ALA A 382 4.50 -13.91 -21.30
N TYR A 383 5.82 -13.66 -21.32
CA TYR A 383 6.64 -13.75 -22.54
C TYR A 383 6.67 -15.18 -23.11
N ARG A 384 6.92 -16.20 -22.27
CA ARG A 384 6.92 -17.60 -22.69
C ARG A 384 5.59 -18.08 -23.27
N LEU A 385 4.50 -17.53 -22.77
CA LEU A 385 3.15 -17.81 -23.25
C LEU A 385 2.79 -17.01 -24.52
N GLY A 386 3.67 -16.14 -24.99
CA GLY A 386 3.41 -15.25 -26.12
C GLY A 386 2.35 -14.18 -25.82
N ILE A 387 2.05 -13.90 -24.54
CA ILE A 387 1.13 -12.82 -24.13
C ILE A 387 1.78 -11.46 -24.38
N ILE A 388 3.07 -11.36 -24.11
CA ILE A 388 3.91 -10.19 -24.40
C ILE A 388 5.12 -10.57 -25.23
N ASP A 389 5.67 -9.61 -25.98
CA ASP A 389 6.88 -9.76 -26.81
C ASP A 389 8.08 -8.94 -26.30
N TRP A 390 8.04 -8.56 -25.02
CA TRP A 390 8.97 -7.62 -24.41
C TRP A 390 10.36 -8.21 -24.17
N ASP A 391 11.40 -7.38 -24.29
CA ASP A 391 12.74 -7.74 -23.87
C ASP A 391 12.86 -7.76 -22.33
N MET A 392 12.61 -8.91 -21.74
CA MET A 392 12.67 -9.12 -20.31
C MET A 392 14.05 -8.90 -19.70
N LYS A 393 15.14 -9.04 -20.49
CA LYS A 393 16.50 -8.76 -20.00
C LYS A 393 16.68 -7.26 -19.76
N ARG A 394 16.20 -6.43 -20.68
CA ARG A 394 16.26 -4.98 -20.58
C ARG A 394 15.42 -4.49 -19.40
N ILE A 395 14.22 -5.01 -19.22
CA ILE A 395 13.35 -4.65 -18.09
C ILE A 395 13.97 -5.09 -16.75
N TYR A 396 14.58 -6.28 -16.71
CA TYR A 396 15.29 -6.75 -15.52
C TYR A 396 16.47 -5.84 -15.15
N ALA A 397 17.31 -5.48 -16.14
CA ALA A 397 18.45 -4.57 -15.91
C ALA A 397 17.98 -3.21 -15.37
N TRP A 398 16.90 -2.66 -15.94
CA TRP A 398 16.29 -1.43 -15.45
C TRP A 398 15.76 -1.59 -14.01
N ALA A 399 15.04 -2.67 -13.71
CA ALA A 399 14.47 -2.91 -12.38
C ALA A 399 15.53 -3.10 -11.29
N THR A 400 16.68 -3.71 -11.61
CA THR A 400 17.80 -3.82 -10.68
C THR A 400 18.48 -2.47 -10.44
N GLN A 401 18.63 -1.65 -11.48
CA GLN A 401 19.15 -0.28 -11.35
C GLN A 401 18.27 0.57 -10.43
N ILE A 402 16.93 0.50 -10.58
CA ILE A 402 16.01 1.31 -9.76
C ILE A 402 16.08 0.94 -8.28
N ILE A 403 16.30 -0.34 -7.92
CA ILE A 403 16.54 -0.74 -6.53
C ILE A 403 17.82 -0.07 -5.99
N GLU A 404 18.90 -0.03 -6.78
CA GLU A 404 20.16 0.61 -6.35
C GLU A 404 20.00 2.12 -6.16
N GLU A 405 19.26 2.79 -7.06
CA GLU A 405 18.94 4.21 -6.95
C GLU A 405 18.09 4.48 -5.70
N THR A 406 16.99 3.75 -5.54
CA THR A 406 16.10 3.87 -4.36
C THR A 406 16.87 3.61 -3.06
N ARG A 407 17.78 2.64 -3.05
CA ARG A 407 18.62 2.37 -1.87
C ARG A 407 19.48 3.59 -1.50
N LYS A 408 20.08 4.28 -2.47
CA LYS A 408 20.87 5.49 -2.23
C LYS A 408 20.00 6.60 -1.64
N ASP A 409 18.83 6.82 -2.22
CA ASP A 409 17.89 7.86 -1.78
C ASP A 409 17.34 7.58 -0.37
N VAL A 410 17.03 6.31 -0.08
CA VAL A 410 16.52 5.90 1.24
C VAL A 410 17.62 5.80 2.29
N SER A 411 18.84 5.44 1.90
CA SER A 411 20.03 5.31 2.77
C SER A 411 20.86 6.57 2.84
N ALA A 412 20.52 7.61 2.04
CA ALA A 412 21.14 8.91 2.24
C ALA A 412 21.03 9.24 3.74
N PRO A 413 22.14 9.46 4.44
CA PRO A 413 22.05 9.83 5.84
C PRO A 413 21.15 11.05 5.87
N VAL A 414 19.99 10.93 6.49
CA VAL A 414 19.37 12.11 7.04
C VAL A 414 20.51 12.77 7.79
N GLU A 415 20.72 14.06 7.64
CA GLU A 415 21.65 14.86 8.46
C GLU A 415 21.14 14.85 9.89
N VAL A 416 21.20 13.67 10.53
CA VAL A 416 20.19 13.28 11.49
C VAL A 416 20.47 13.93 12.82
N SER A 417 21.68 13.91 13.29
CA SER A 417 21.90 14.32 14.66
C SER A 417 22.19 15.81 14.79
N ALA A 418 22.92 16.40 13.84
CA ALA A 418 23.20 17.84 13.85
C ALA A 418 21.94 18.63 13.48
N ALA A 419 21.16 18.20 12.48
CA ALA A 419 19.90 18.84 12.09
C ALA A 419 18.84 18.74 13.20
N VAL A 420 18.69 17.56 13.84
CA VAL A 420 17.79 17.37 14.99
C VAL A 420 18.13 18.31 16.15
N LEU A 421 19.42 18.45 16.43
CA LEU A 421 19.85 19.37 17.48
C LEU A 421 19.64 20.83 17.06
N GLY A 422 19.93 21.18 15.81
CA GLY A 422 19.69 22.51 15.25
C GLY A 422 18.22 22.91 15.29
N ASP A 423 17.32 22.04 14.88
CA ASP A 423 15.87 22.25 14.94
C ASP A 423 15.36 22.41 16.37
N TYR A 424 15.88 21.62 17.30
CA TYR A 424 15.56 21.78 18.71
C TYR A 424 16.01 23.13 19.26
N LEU A 425 17.23 23.54 18.95
CA LEU A 425 17.77 24.84 19.34
C LEU A 425 16.95 25.99 18.77
N ASN A 426 16.61 25.96 17.46
CA ASN A 426 15.78 26.96 16.81
C ASN A 426 14.40 27.09 17.45
N ARG A 427 13.73 25.96 17.73
CA ARG A 427 12.40 25.97 18.38
C ARG A 427 12.43 26.50 19.81
N HIS A 428 13.57 26.37 20.51
CA HIS A 428 13.71 26.70 21.92
C HIS A 428 14.73 27.80 22.19
N ILE A 429 15.06 28.63 21.18
CA ILE A 429 16.04 29.70 21.31
C ILE A 429 15.69 30.68 22.45
N HIS A 430 14.42 31.01 22.63
CA HIS A 430 13.92 31.86 23.70
C HIS A 430 13.94 31.18 25.09
N ASN A 431 14.22 29.89 25.17
CA ASN A 431 14.38 29.12 26.41
C ASN A 431 15.86 28.91 26.79
N MET A 432 16.76 29.66 26.14
CA MET A 432 18.21 29.53 26.31
C MET A 432 18.76 30.60 27.22
N LEU A 433 19.62 30.18 28.13
CA LEU A 433 20.50 31.04 28.95
C LEU A 433 21.90 31.00 28.36
N VAL A 434 22.46 32.17 28.05
CA VAL A 434 23.87 32.32 27.63
C VAL A 434 24.66 33.02 28.70
N VAL A 435 25.62 32.31 29.31
CA VAL A 435 26.43 32.79 30.43
C VAL A 435 27.79 32.12 30.45
N ASN A 436 28.87 32.84 30.83
CA ASN A 436 30.20 32.28 30.93
C ASN A 436 30.32 31.26 32.05
N GLY A 437 30.84 30.06 31.76
CA GLY A 437 31.01 28.97 32.72
C GLY A 437 32.15 29.17 33.69
N ASN A 438 33.22 29.86 33.29
CA ASN A 438 34.38 30.15 34.14
C ASN A 438 34.13 31.22 35.21
N ALA A 439 33.09 32.04 35.08
CA ALA A 439 32.65 32.97 36.11
C ALA A 439 32.34 32.29 37.45
N ASP A 440 31.99 31.00 37.41
CA ASP A 440 31.68 30.15 38.55
C ASP A 440 32.90 29.80 39.45
N LYS A 441 34.12 29.92 38.93
CA LYS A 441 35.33 29.36 39.61
C LYS A 441 36.16 30.41 40.33
N ARG A 442 35.97 31.71 40.08
CA ARG A 442 36.92 32.75 40.53
C ARG A 442 36.36 33.82 41.43
N SER A 443 35.09 34.01 41.59
CA SER A 443 34.53 35.01 42.49
C SER A 443 33.08 34.78 42.86
N ASN A 444 32.64 35.25 44.03
CA ASN A 444 31.20 35.36 44.38
C ASN A 444 30.44 36.41 43.55
N MET A 445 31.04 36.89 42.45
CA MET A 445 30.38 37.85 41.56
C MET A 445 29.48 37.13 40.57
N LEU A 446 28.22 37.56 40.48
CA LEU A 446 27.26 37.15 39.47
C LEU A 446 27.78 37.58 38.08
N SER A 447 27.78 36.68 37.13
CA SER A 447 28.08 37.01 35.74
C SER A 447 26.84 37.60 35.08
N LEU A 448 27.01 38.73 34.37
CA LEU A 448 25.92 39.24 33.54
C LEU A 448 25.69 38.26 32.39
N PRO A 449 24.52 37.66 32.31
CA PRO A 449 24.18 36.77 31.18
C PRO A 449 24.10 37.58 29.88
N LYS A 450 24.61 37.01 28.78
CA LYS A 450 24.46 37.61 27.44
C LYS A 450 23.03 37.48 26.95
N GLN A 451 22.33 36.40 27.33
CA GLN A 451 20.92 36.16 27.02
C GLN A 451 20.24 35.52 28.23
N LEU A 452 19.04 35.99 28.54
CA LEU A 452 18.15 35.44 29.57
C LEU A 452 16.98 34.68 28.91
N PRO A 453 16.53 33.55 29.46
CA PRO A 453 15.41 32.83 28.93
C PRO A 453 14.11 33.67 29.10
N LYS A 454 13.30 33.74 28.05
CA LYS A 454 11.96 34.39 28.07
C LYS A 454 10.83 33.45 28.57
N GLY A 455 11.19 32.20 28.96
CA GLY A 455 10.25 31.16 29.41
C GLY A 455 10.95 30.12 30.30
N GLU A 456 10.56 28.85 30.13
CA GLU A 456 11.18 27.73 30.83
C GLU A 456 12.68 27.61 30.45
N LEU A 457 13.55 27.44 31.42
CA LEU A 457 15.00 27.31 31.17
C LEU A 457 15.33 25.87 30.74
N LEU A 458 15.40 25.66 29.43
CA LEU A 458 15.64 24.35 28.82
C LEU A 458 17.07 24.16 28.33
N ILE A 459 17.73 25.25 27.94
CA ILE A 459 19.02 25.27 27.29
C ILE A 459 19.96 26.21 28.05
N ARG A 460 21.21 25.80 28.25
CA ARG A 460 22.30 26.66 28.74
C ARG A 460 23.46 26.56 27.79
N TYR A 461 23.97 27.68 27.31
CA TYR A 461 25.20 27.77 26.53
C TYR A 461 26.29 28.55 27.27
N GLU A 462 27.49 28.00 27.31
CA GLU A 462 28.65 28.58 27.92
C GLU A 462 29.68 28.91 26.82
N PRO A 463 29.72 30.17 26.28
CA PRO A 463 30.61 30.54 25.17
C PRO A 463 32.10 30.37 25.45
N ASP A 464 32.52 30.64 26.69
CA ASP A 464 33.93 30.57 27.12
C ASP A 464 34.45 29.13 27.23
N THR A 465 33.58 28.16 27.46
CA THR A 465 33.94 26.75 27.58
C THR A 465 33.47 25.91 26.38
N LYS A 466 32.73 26.53 25.45
CA LYS A 466 32.08 25.86 24.29
C LYS A 466 31.22 24.68 24.74
N ARG A 467 30.50 24.83 25.87
CA ARG A 467 29.61 23.80 26.42
C ARG A 467 28.15 24.17 26.27
N LEU A 468 27.39 23.24 25.71
CA LEU A 468 25.95 23.32 25.57
C LEU A 468 25.29 22.29 26.47
N TYR A 469 24.33 22.72 27.29
CA TYR A 469 23.57 21.87 28.20
C TYR A 469 22.10 21.90 27.82
N LEU A 470 21.49 20.74 27.63
CA LEU A 470 20.06 20.59 27.35
C LEU A 470 19.36 19.84 28.47
N SER A 471 18.14 20.23 28.82
CA SER A 471 17.30 19.44 29.73
C SER A 471 17.10 18.04 29.16
N TYR A 472 17.66 17.00 29.79
CA TYR A 472 17.58 15.61 29.34
C TYR A 472 16.16 15.15 29.14
N LYS A 473 15.27 15.44 30.12
CA LYS A 473 13.87 15.04 30.07
C LYS A 473 13.16 15.68 28.89
N HIS A 474 13.27 16.98 28.74
CA HIS A 474 12.56 17.72 27.68
C HIS A 474 13.05 17.34 26.29
N PHE A 475 14.36 17.24 26.09
CA PHE A 475 14.92 16.82 24.80
C PHE A 475 14.52 15.38 24.43
N ARG A 476 14.50 14.45 25.40
CA ARG A 476 14.05 13.08 25.19
C ARG A 476 12.56 13.01 24.84
N GLU A 477 11.72 13.80 25.48
CA GLU A 477 10.29 13.91 25.16
C GLU A 477 10.07 14.49 23.76
N ASP A 478 10.89 15.44 23.36
CA ASP A 478 10.88 16.01 22.01
C ASP A 478 11.28 14.97 20.96
N CYS A 479 12.36 14.22 21.20
CA CYS A 479 12.75 13.10 20.34
C CYS A 479 11.62 12.06 20.20
N ILE A 480 10.93 11.70 21.29
CA ILE A 480 9.79 10.77 21.25
C ILE A 480 8.66 11.34 20.39
N ARG A 481 8.34 12.64 20.55
CA ARG A 481 7.30 13.34 19.79
C ARG A 481 7.61 13.38 18.30
N SER A 482 8.86 13.64 17.96
CA SER A 482 9.38 13.66 16.59
C SER A 482 9.72 12.27 16.05
N GLN A 483 9.48 11.20 16.83
CA GLN A 483 9.78 9.80 16.48
C GLN A 483 11.26 9.51 16.18
N ILE A 484 12.15 10.29 16.80
CA ILE A 484 13.59 10.11 16.71
C ILE A 484 14.02 9.06 17.73
N ASN A 485 14.88 8.13 17.32
CA ASN A 485 15.49 7.19 18.27
C ASN A 485 16.55 7.92 19.10
N PHE A 486 16.21 8.26 20.33
CA PHE A 486 17.09 8.97 21.26
C PHE A 486 18.44 8.25 21.50
N LYS A 487 18.44 6.91 21.47
CA LYS A 487 19.66 6.13 21.65
C LYS A 487 20.59 6.26 20.44
N ASP A 488 20.03 6.14 19.23
CA ASP A 488 20.79 6.28 17.98
C ASP A 488 21.36 7.70 17.85
N PHE A 489 20.57 8.72 18.21
CA PHE A 489 21.02 10.11 18.28
C PHE A 489 22.24 10.26 19.23
N THR A 490 22.13 9.76 20.46
CA THR A 490 23.21 9.89 21.44
C THR A 490 24.47 9.11 21.03
N GLU A 491 24.30 7.93 20.40
CA GLU A 491 25.43 7.14 19.89
C GLU A 491 26.13 7.83 18.70
N ASP A 492 25.37 8.44 17.79
CA ASP A 492 25.94 9.18 16.67
C ASP A 492 26.70 10.44 17.14
N MET A 493 26.08 11.22 18.02
CA MET A 493 26.72 12.41 18.58
C MET A 493 27.95 12.07 19.41
N LYS A 494 27.96 10.89 20.05
CA LYS A 494 29.14 10.38 20.78
C LYS A 494 30.26 9.94 19.83
N LYS A 495 29.93 9.29 18.72
CA LYS A 495 30.89 8.93 17.65
C LYS A 495 31.54 10.18 17.03
N ARG A 496 30.79 11.26 16.89
CA ARG A 496 31.27 12.55 16.40
C ARG A 496 32.11 13.30 17.44
N GLY A 497 32.15 12.82 18.68
CA GLY A 497 32.86 13.45 19.79
C GLY A 497 32.14 14.67 20.38
N ALA A 498 30.93 14.94 19.92
CA ALA A 498 30.18 16.13 20.33
C ALA A 498 29.37 15.93 21.61
N TYR A 499 28.84 14.73 21.86
CA TYR A 499 28.14 14.38 23.09
C TYR A 499 29.12 13.81 24.11
N ILE A 500 29.18 14.42 25.30
CA ILE A 500 30.08 14.01 26.34
C ILE A 500 29.43 12.94 27.20
N ASP A 501 28.68 13.32 28.18
CA ASP A 501 27.86 12.43 29.01
C ASP A 501 26.81 13.28 29.75
N PRO A 502 25.73 12.69 30.21
CA PRO A 502 24.75 13.45 30.97
C PRO A 502 25.26 13.76 32.38
N CYS A 503 24.93 14.93 32.87
CA CYS A 503 25.36 15.41 34.17
C CYS A 503 24.23 16.08 34.96
N ASN A 504 24.39 16.18 36.29
CA ASN A 504 23.51 17.02 37.10
C ASN A 504 24.01 18.46 37.04
N LYS A 505 23.23 19.33 36.41
CA LYS A 505 23.58 20.75 36.23
C LYS A 505 22.51 21.66 36.81
N ARG A 506 22.90 22.66 37.59
CA ARG A 506 22.04 23.78 37.91
C ARG A 506 22.13 24.77 36.76
N MET A 507 21.10 24.77 35.90
CA MET A 507 21.10 25.52 34.65
C MET A 507 21.25 27.04 34.86
N SER A 508 20.75 27.59 35.97
CA SER A 508 20.85 29.02 36.32
C SER A 508 22.12 29.42 37.08
N LYS A 509 23.07 28.50 37.31
CA LYS A 509 24.25 28.78 38.12
C LYS A 509 25.08 29.94 37.54
N GLY A 510 25.50 30.88 38.38
CA GLY A 510 26.24 32.08 37.99
C GLY A 510 25.37 33.27 37.62
N THR A 511 24.04 33.18 37.75
CA THR A 511 23.10 34.28 37.52
C THR A 511 22.24 34.53 38.75
N GLU A 512 21.44 35.60 38.71
CA GLU A 512 20.45 35.92 39.78
C GLU A 512 19.28 34.94 39.82
N LEU A 513 19.06 34.19 38.73
CA LEU A 513 18.00 33.17 38.66
C LEU A 513 18.32 32.00 39.59
N THR A 514 17.32 31.54 40.34
CA THR A 514 17.48 30.39 41.24
C THR A 514 16.62 29.24 40.75
N THR A 515 17.24 28.19 40.17
CA THR A 515 16.57 26.98 39.77
C THR A 515 17.19 25.75 40.44
N PRO A 516 16.44 24.65 40.63
CA PRO A 516 17.02 23.40 41.12
C PRO A 516 18.00 22.82 40.09
N SER A 517 18.85 21.89 40.54
CA SER A 517 19.70 21.10 39.65
C SER A 517 18.84 20.10 38.89
N ILE A 518 19.05 19.99 37.60
CA ILE A 518 18.36 19.02 36.71
C ILE A 518 19.39 18.09 36.05
N TYR A 519 18.91 16.94 35.60
CA TYR A 519 19.68 16.04 34.76
C TYR A 519 19.74 16.61 33.34
N ALA A 520 20.93 16.94 32.88
CA ALA A 520 21.17 17.62 31.60
C ALA A 520 22.11 16.81 30.71
N MET A 521 21.91 16.91 29.40
CA MET A 521 22.87 16.44 28.40
C MET A 521 23.95 17.49 28.19
N GLU A 522 25.20 17.06 28.08
CA GLU A 522 26.33 17.94 27.85
C GLU A 522 26.94 17.71 26.48
N PHE A 523 27.12 18.79 25.71
CA PHE A 523 27.70 18.75 24.37
C PHE A 523 28.91 19.69 24.31
N ASP A 524 29.91 19.28 23.53
CA ASP A 524 31.05 20.10 23.13
C ASP A 524 30.78 20.72 21.75
N THR A 525 30.56 22.01 21.70
CA THR A 525 30.26 22.73 20.45
C THR A 525 31.53 23.14 19.68
N SER A 526 32.72 22.83 20.19
CA SER A 526 33.99 23.05 19.48
C SER A 526 34.34 21.92 18.50
N VAL A 527 33.62 20.81 18.55
CA VAL A 527 33.90 19.60 17.78
C VAL A 527 32.84 19.41 16.71
N GLY A 528 33.27 19.27 15.44
CA GLY A 528 32.41 18.93 14.29
C GLY A 528 31.69 20.11 13.65
N ASP A 529 30.79 19.79 12.68
CA ASP A 529 29.97 20.78 11.96
C ASP A 529 28.80 21.30 12.82
N PHE A 530 29.07 21.61 14.10
CA PHE A 530 28.09 22.31 14.89
C PHE A 530 27.87 23.71 14.31
N VAL A 531 26.61 24.12 14.24
CA VAL A 531 26.22 25.51 14.02
C VAL A 531 27.09 26.37 14.91
N ASP A 532 27.71 27.40 14.35
CA ASP A 532 28.48 28.33 15.17
C ASP A 532 27.54 29.03 16.17
N MET A 533 27.48 28.48 17.37
CA MET A 533 26.60 28.98 18.43
C MET A 533 26.90 30.43 18.78
N ASP A 534 28.08 30.93 18.44
CA ASP A 534 28.41 32.33 18.65
C ASP A 534 27.76 33.24 17.59
N GLU A 535 27.60 32.77 16.33
CA GLU A 535 26.81 33.49 15.32
C GLU A 535 25.32 33.52 15.68
N VAL A 536 24.77 32.42 16.18
CA VAL A 536 23.36 32.35 16.60
C VAL A 536 23.09 33.32 17.76
N VAL A 537 23.98 33.44 18.69
CA VAL A 537 23.87 34.39 19.83
C VAL A 537 24.09 35.84 19.39
N ALA A 538 24.96 36.09 18.40
CA ALA A 538 25.23 37.43 17.88
C ALA A 538 24.04 37.99 17.07
N ALA A 539 23.37 37.17 16.28
CA ALA A 539 22.23 37.58 15.47
C ALA A 539 21.03 38.06 16.32
N GLU A 540 20.74 37.44 17.47
CA GLU A 540 19.66 37.92 18.36
C GLU A 540 19.99 39.22 19.10
N SER A 541 21.27 39.54 19.28
CA SER A 541 21.65 40.81 19.93
C SER A 541 21.54 42.03 19.03
N GLU A 542 21.46 41.86 17.69
CA GLU A 542 21.27 42.94 16.72
C GLU A 542 19.78 43.27 16.50
N ASP A 543 18.86 42.30 16.68
CA ASP A 543 17.42 42.53 16.56
C ASP A 543 16.77 43.20 17.79
N GLU A 544 17.47 43.29 18.93
CA GLU A 544 17.01 43.98 20.16
C GLU A 544 17.61 45.41 20.31
N SER A 545 18.43 45.92 19.39
CA SER A 545 18.97 47.25 19.36
C SER A 545 18.30 48.13 18.29
#